data_3ab5b5aa0c5ede7f6a1f3408e3bd3040
#
_entry.id   3ab5b5aa0c5ede7f6a1f3408e3bd3040
#
_cell.length_a   1.000
_cell.length_b   1.000
_cell.length_c   1.000
_cell.angle_alpha   90.00
_cell.angle_beta   90.00
_cell.angle_gamma   90.00
#
_symmetry.space_group_name_H-M   'P 1'
#
loop_
_entity.id
_entity.type
_entity.pdbx_description
1 polymer ?
#
loop_
_entity_poly.entity_id
_entity_poly.type
_entity_poly.pdbx_seq_one_letter_code
_entity_poly.pdbx_strand_id
1 'polypeptide(L)'
;MTKQELREAVWAEMQARGVARFPGARGRIPNFTGAEQCAGIVETLDVWQDAGVIKANPDSPQRAIRHLALKQGKTIYMAVPRLREEKCFIELDPKRLGKKIYAASSIKGAFEHGRQVAVREMKAVDLILCGSVAVRRDGTRVGKGGGYSDLEYAIALQLGIIGEHTPILTTIHRLQIVTERVKLEPHDIPVDFIVTPDKAIATKTRLPKPAGIYWEYLDQEKIASIPLLKKLKAGRMKKVKRQK
;
A
#
# COMPACT_ATOMS: atom_id res chain seq x y z
N MET A 1 12.40 -5.76 -20.63
CA MET A 1 11.49 -4.60 -20.46
C MET A 1 11.84 -3.89 -19.15
N THR A 2 11.91 -2.57 -19.17
CA THR A 2 12.06 -1.74 -17.97
C THR A 2 10.74 -1.63 -17.21
N LYS A 3 10.78 -1.27 -15.92
CA LYS A 3 9.55 -1.01 -15.15
C LYS A 3 8.72 0.15 -15.75
N GLN A 4 9.37 1.12 -16.42
CA GLN A 4 8.65 2.24 -17.03
C GLN A 4 7.91 1.82 -18.31
N GLU A 5 8.56 1.07 -19.18
CA GLU A 5 7.92 0.50 -20.38
C GLU A 5 6.72 -0.38 -20.00
N LEU A 6 6.86 -1.20 -18.94
CA LEU A 6 5.77 -2.04 -18.46
C LEU A 6 4.59 -1.20 -17.92
N ARG A 7 4.86 -0.10 -17.19
CA ARG A 7 3.80 0.82 -16.74
C ARG A 7 3.03 1.41 -17.91
N GLU A 8 3.75 1.94 -18.90
CA GLU A 8 3.13 2.56 -20.08
C GLU A 8 2.27 1.54 -20.86
N ALA A 9 2.76 0.32 -21.05
CA ALA A 9 2.02 -0.75 -21.71
C ALA A 9 0.72 -1.09 -20.97
N VAL A 10 0.77 -1.27 -19.65
CA VAL A 10 -0.41 -1.60 -18.84
C VAL A 10 -1.40 -0.43 -18.82
N TRP A 11 -0.95 0.80 -18.65
CA TRP A 11 -1.83 1.98 -18.70
C TRP A 11 -2.53 2.13 -20.04
N ALA A 12 -1.78 1.94 -21.13
CA ALA A 12 -2.32 2.01 -22.50
C ALA A 12 -3.38 0.90 -22.73
N GLU A 13 -3.07 -0.34 -22.36
CA GLU A 13 -3.99 -1.47 -22.51
C GLU A 13 -5.27 -1.28 -21.70
N MET A 14 -5.18 -0.85 -20.44
CA MET A 14 -6.37 -0.59 -19.62
C MET A 14 -7.25 0.53 -20.18
N GLN A 15 -6.64 1.53 -20.81
CA GLN A 15 -7.35 2.64 -21.44
C GLN A 15 -8.00 2.19 -22.75
N ALA A 16 -7.28 1.46 -23.60
CA ALA A 16 -7.77 0.92 -24.86
C ALA A 16 -8.96 -0.05 -24.67
N ARG A 17 -8.93 -0.84 -23.60
CA ARG A 17 -10.03 -1.75 -23.23
C ARG A 17 -11.19 -1.08 -22.50
N GLY A 18 -11.11 0.23 -22.23
CA GLY A 18 -12.17 0.98 -21.56
C GLY A 18 -12.44 0.55 -20.12
N VAL A 19 -11.47 -0.14 -19.46
CA VAL A 19 -11.62 -0.61 -18.07
C VAL A 19 -11.12 0.38 -17.04
N ALA A 20 -10.32 1.35 -17.45
CA ALA A 20 -9.86 2.42 -16.54
C ALA A 20 -11.03 3.32 -16.13
N ARG A 21 -11.10 3.63 -14.83
CA ARG A 21 -12.10 4.53 -14.24
C ARG A 21 -11.44 5.79 -13.68
N PHE A 22 -12.24 6.83 -13.46
CA PHE A 22 -11.74 8.05 -12.84
C PHE A 22 -10.97 7.73 -11.53
N PRO A 23 -9.82 8.34 -11.31
CA PRO A 23 -9.16 9.42 -12.02
C PRO A 23 -8.27 8.98 -13.21
N GLY A 24 -8.45 7.79 -13.76
CA GLY A 24 -7.75 7.25 -14.91
C GLY A 24 -6.59 6.31 -14.53
N ALA A 25 -5.86 5.82 -15.57
CA ALA A 25 -4.77 4.88 -15.39
C ALA A 25 -3.40 5.57 -15.44
N ARG A 26 -3.14 6.41 -16.45
CA ARG A 26 -1.80 6.92 -16.76
C ARG A 26 -1.20 7.74 -15.62
N GLY A 27 0.03 7.41 -15.24
CA GLY A 27 0.76 8.09 -14.17
C GLY A 27 0.22 7.79 -12.76
N ARG A 28 -0.68 6.81 -12.59
CA ARG A 28 -1.36 6.49 -11.34
C ARG A 28 -1.32 4.99 -11.04
N ILE A 29 -1.72 4.62 -9.84
CA ILE A 29 -2.26 3.29 -9.59
C ILE A 29 -3.66 3.30 -10.23
N PRO A 30 -3.90 2.47 -11.26
CA PRO A 30 -5.14 2.54 -12.03
C PRO A 30 -6.37 2.25 -11.18
N ASN A 31 -7.40 3.10 -11.27
CA ASN A 31 -8.72 2.71 -10.86
C ASN A 31 -9.42 1.97 -12.02
N PHE A 32 -10.25 1.00 -11.72
CA PHE A 32 -10.79 0.09 -12.73
C PHE A 32 -12.22 -0.35 -12.47
N THR A 33 -12.88 -0.83 -13.52
CA THR A 33 -14.21 -1.40 -13.44
C THR A 33 -14.20 -2.66 -12.58
N GLY A 34 -15.06 -2.72 -11.58
CA GLY A 34 -15.14 -3.84 -10.64
C GLY A 34 -14.19 -3.73 -9.44
N ALA A 35 -13.50 -2.60 -9.24
CA ALA A 35 -12.62 -2.42 -8.08
C ALA A 35 -13.35 -2.62 -6.75
N GLU A 36 -14.63 -2.28 -6.67
CA GLU A 36 -15.50 -2.48 -5.52
C GLU A 36 -15.79 -3.97 -5.23
N GLN A 37 -15.86 -4.80 -6.27
CA GLN A 37 -16.11 -6.24 -6.15
C GLN A 37 -14.95 -6.96 -5.44
N CYS A 38 -13.72 -6.41 -5.54
CA CYS A 38 -12.58 -6.94 -4.81
C CYS A 38 -12.81 -7.00 -3.29
N ALA A 39 -13.71 -6.17 -2.75
CA ALA A 39 -13.99 -6.17 -1.31
C ALA A 39 -14.59 -7.49 -0.84
N GLY A 40 -15.58 -8.04 -1.57
CA GLY A 40 -16.16 -9.34 -1.25
C GLY A 40 -15.15 -10.49 -1.34
N ILE A 41 -14.21 -10.42 -2.29
CA ILE A 41 -13.15 -11.42 -2.40
C ILE A 41 -12.12 -11.29 -1.25
N VAL A 42 -11.71 -10.05 -0.92
CA VAL A 42 -10.78 -9.80 0.20
C VAL A 42 -11.35 -10.31 1.51
N GLU A 43 -12.64 -10.11 1.74
CA GLU A 43 -13.34 -10.54 2.94
C GLU A 43 -13.25 -12.06 3.20
N THR A 44 -13.08 -12.89 2.18
CA THR A 44 -12.97 -14.35 2.31
C THR A 44 -11.57 -14.84 2.69
N LEU A 45 -10.56 -13.97 2.74
CA LEU A 45 -9.19 -14.36 3.02
C LEU A 45 -8.90 -14.44 4.52
N ASP A 46 -8.28 -15.52 4.98
CA ASP A 46 -7.88 -15.69 6.39
C ASP A 46 -7.00 -14.52 6.88
N VAL A 47 -6.02 -14.11 6.06
CA VAL A 47 -5.14 -12.96 6.37
C VAL A 47 -5.89 -11.64 6.55
N TRP A 48 -7.09 -11.53 5.96
CA TRP A 48 -7.97 -10.39 6.17
C TRP A 48 -8.79 -10.55 7.45
N GLN A 49 -9.32 -11.74 7.70
CA GLN A 49 -10.13 -12.02 8.89
C GLN A 49 -9.31 -11.80 10.16
N ASP A 50 -8.07 -12.27 10.18
CA ASP A 50 -7.15 -12.17 11.32
C ASP A 50 -6.62 -10.75 11.55
N ALA A 51 -6.65 -9.88 10.52
CA ALA A 51 -6.10 -8.53 10.62
C ALA A 51 -7.02 -7.60 11.42
N GLY A 52 -6.54 -7.00 12.49
CA GLY A 52 -7.20 -5.91 13.22
C GLY A 52 -6.71 -4.53 12.80
N VAL A 53 -5.48 -4.42 12.32
CA VAL A 53 -4.81 -3.17 11.95
C VAL A 53 -4.21 -3.29 10.56
N ILE A 54 -4.58 -2.38 9.67
CA ILE A 54 -4.18 -2.41 8.26
C ILE A 54 -3.44 -1.13 7.89
N LYS A 55 -2.27 -1.26 7.27
CA LYS A 55 -1.63 -0.15 6.55
C LYS A 55 -2.15 -0.15 5.12
N ALA A 56 -2.81 0.91 4.68
CA ALA A 56 -3.39 1.00 3.36
C ALA A 56 -2.85 2.19 2.56
N ASN A 57 -2.61 1.97 1.26
CA ASN A 57 -2.32 3.07 0.35
C ASN A 57 -3.59 3.89 0.06
N PRO A 58 -3.44 5.21 -0.24
CA PRO A 58 -4.57 6.10 -0.47
C PRO A 58 -5.23 5.94 -1.84
N ASP A 59 -4.66 5.12 -2.74
CA ASP A 59 -5.09 5.04 -4.13
C ASP A 59 -6.57 4.63 -4.29
N SER A 60 -7.19 5.09 -5.39
CA SER A 60 -8.65 4.94 -5.63
C SER A 60 -9.14 3.50 -5.63
N PRO A 61 -8.46 2.52 -6.28
CA PRO A 61 -8.97 1.14 -6.31
C PRO A 61 -9.02 0.47 -4.93
N GLN A 62 -8.25 0.95 -3.95
CA GLN A 62 -8.28 0.41 -2.59
C GLN A 62 -9.37 1.04 -1.70
N ARG A 63 -10.16 2.01 -2.22
CA ARG A 63 -11.18 2.70 -1.42
C ARG A 63 -12.24 1.75 -0.87
N ALA A 64 -12.74 0.82 -1.68
CA ALA A 64 -13.74 -0.16 -1.26
C ALA A 64 -13.22 -1.05 -0.13
N ILE A 65 -11.94 -1.45 -0.20
CA ILE A 65 -11.32 -2.26 0.84
C ILE A 65 -11.13 -1.45 2.12
N ARG A 66 -10.70 -0.17 2.02
CA ARG A 66 -10.63 0.71 3.20
C ARG A 66 -11.99 0.90 3.86
N HIS A 67 -13.06 1.07 3.05
CA HIS A 67 -14.41 1.17 3.57
C HIS A 67 -14.83 -0.13 4.29
N LEU A 68 -14.59 -1.29 3.68
CA LEU A 68 -14.85 -2.60 4.28
C LEU A 68 -14.13 -2.75 5.62
N ALA A 69 -12.83 -2.44 5.68
CA ALA A 69 -12.02 -2.50 6.89
C ALA A 69 -12.63 -1.68 8.03
N LEU A 70 -12.96 -0.42 7.75
CA LEU A 70 -13.57 0.46 8.74
C LEU A 70 -14.95 -0.02 9.20
N LYS A 71 -15.77 -0.54 8.28
CA LYS A 71 -17.09 -1.12 8.58
C LYS A 71 -16.97 -2.34 9.49
N GLN A 72 -15.90 -3.13 9.34
CA GLN A 72 -15.61 -4.31 10.17
C GLN A 72 -14.85 -3.99 11.47
N GLY A 73 -14.69 -2.73 11.82
CA GLY A 73 -14.03 -2.34 13.07
C GLY A 73 -12.50 -2.36 13.01
N LYS A 74 -11.90 -2.55 11.83
CA LYS A 74 -10.43 -2.58 11.68
C LYS A 74 -9.85 -1.16 11.62
N THR A 75 -8.75 -0.93 12.32
CA THR A 75 -8.02 0.35 12.27
C THR A 75 -7.20 0.43 10.98
N ILE A 76 -7.20 1.59 10.33
CA ILE A 76 -6.37 1.83 9.14
C ILE A 76 -5.33 2.90 9.43
N TYR A 77 -4.09 2.67 8.98
CA TYR A 77 -3.06 3.69 8.84
C TYR A 77 -2.81 3.97 7.37
N MET A 78 -2.93 5.23 6.99
CA MET A 78 -2.72 5.72 5.63
C MET A 78 -1.58 6.75 5.63
N ALA A 79 -0.59 6.58 4.75
CA ALA A 79 0.50 7.55 4.68
C ALA A 79 0.01 8.90 4.11
N VAL A 80 0.48 9.99 4.68
CA VAL A 80 0.32 11.32 4.05
C VAL A 80 1.14 11.38 2.76
N PRO A 81 0.73 12.18 1.76
CA PRO A 81 1.43 12.23 0.49
C PRO A 81 2.91 12.54 0.64
N ARG A 82 3.74 11.64 0.07
CA ARG A 82 5.20 11.74 0.06
C ARG A 82 5.86 11.81 1.44
N LEU A 83 5.17 11.44 2.53
CA LEU A 83 5.68 11.44 3.91
C LEU A 83 6.27 12.81 4.35
N ARG A 84 5.75 13.92 3.83
CA ARG A 84 6.33 15.26 4.01
C ARG A 84 6.15 15.86 5.40
N GLU A 85 5.40 15.22 6.29
CA GLU A 85 5.08 15.73 7.62
C GLU A 85 5.71 14.85 8.71
N GLU A 86 5.93 15.41 9.89
CA GLU A 86 6.42 14.63 11.05
C GLU A 86 5.41 13.58 11.49
N LYS A 87 4.13 13.95 11.50
CA LYS A 87 3.01 13.03 11.67
C LYS A 87 2.60 12.50 10.30
N CYS A 88 3.40 11.59 9.77
CA CYS A 88 3.32 11.15 8.39
C CYS A 88 2.29 10.06 8.10
N PHE A 89 1.45 9.71 9.08
CA PHE A 89 0.33 8.79 8.90
C PHE A 89 -0.98 9.39 9.40
N ILE A 90 -2.07 8.94 8.79
CA ILE A 90 -3.43 9.22 9.21
C ILE A 90 -4.01 7.93 9.78
N GLU A 91 -4.39 7.97 11.04
CA GLU A 91 -5.13 6.90 11.70
C GLU A 91 -6.63 7.08 11.44
N LEU A 92 -7.24 6.04 10.94
CA LEU A 92 -8.68 5.92 10.77
C LEU A 92 -9.17 4.85 11.76
N ASP A 93 -9.62 5.30 12.93
CA ASP A 93 -10.19 4.42 13.95
C ASP A 93 -11.72 4.43 13.83
N PRO A 94 -12.36 3.30 13.47
CA PRO A 94 -13.81 3.24 13.28
C PRO A 94 -14.60 3.64 14.52
N LYS A 95 -14.08 3.43 15.72
CA LYS A 95 -14.75 3.87 16.98
C LYS A 95 -14.85 5.38 17.08
N ARG A 96 -13.85 6.11 16.53
CA ARG A 96 -13.82 7.58 16.51
C ARG A 96 -14.59 8.15 15.32
N LEU A 97 -14.59 7.46 14.19
CA LEU A 97 -15.22 7.89 12.96
C LEU A 97 -16.76 7.83 13.02
N GLY A 98 -17.31 6.84 13.70
CA GLY A 98 -18.77 6.65 13.81
C GLY A 98 -19.44 6.65 12.43
N LYS A 99 -20.42 7.51 12.21
CA LYS A 99 -21.15 7.63 10.93
C LYS A 99 -20.29 8.11 9.74
N LYS A 100 -19.05 8.59 9.97
CA LYS A 100 -18.18 9.17 8.93
C LYS A 100 -17.30 8.12 8.22
N ILE A 101 -17.44 6.82 8.55
CA ILE A 101 -16.66 5.70 7.99
C ILE A 101 -16.59 5.75 6.45
N TYR A 102 -17.71 5.94 5.78
CA TYR A 102 -17.74 5.99 4.31
C TYR A 102 -16.95 7.19 3.76
N ALA A 103 -17.14 8.37 4.31
CA ALA A 103 -16.39 9.56 3.91
C ALA A 103 -14.88 9.38 4.15
N ALA A 104 -14.49 8.89 5.32
CA ALA A 104 -13.12 8.66 5.74
C ALA A 104 -12.38 7.61 4.87
N SER A 105 -13.09 6.73 4.17
CA SER A 105 -12.47 5.77 3.24
C SER A 105 -11.83 6.45 2.00
N SER A 106 -12.21 7.69 1.67
CA SER A 106 -11.60 8.49 0.61
C SER A 106 -10.35 9.23 1.10
N ILE A 107 -9.51 9.71 0.16
CA ILE A 107 -8.32 10.51 0.52
C ILE A 107 -8.76 11.79 1.27
N LYS A 108 -9.69 12.57 0.67
CA LYS A 108 -10.18 13.82 1.27
C LYS A 108 -10.77 13.57 2.66
N GLY A 109 -11.67 12.60 2.77
CA GLY A 109 -12.32 12.30 4.05
C GLY A 109 -11.38 11.73 5.10
N ALA A 110 -10.31 11.03 4.70
CA ALA A 110 -9.28 10.58 5.62
C ALA A 110 -8.55 11.78 6.27
N PHE A 111 -8.19 12.79 5.48
CA PHE A 111 -7.59 14.03 6.01
C PHE A 111 -8.54 14.84 6.88
N GLU A 112 -9.82 14.85 6.52
CA GLU A 112 -10.84 15.64 7.24
C GLU A 112 -11.26 15.00 8.58
N HIS A 113 -11.33 13.67 8.64
CA HIS A 113 -11.91 12.96 9.78
C HIS A 113 -10.92 12.05 10.52
N GLY A 114 -9.77 11.75 9.93
CA GLY A 114 -8.73 10.93 10.55
C GLY A 114 -7.88 11.74 11.53
N ARG A 115 -7.08 11.04 12.32
CA ARG A 115 -6.09 11.63 13.24
C ARG A 115 -4.70 11.49 12.65
N GLN A 116 -4.00 12.59 12.43
CA GLN A 116 -2.58 12.53 12.08
C GLN A 116 -1.74 12.03 13.27
N VAL A 117 -0.92 11.03 12.99
CA VAL A 117 -0.09 10.35 13.98
C VAL A 117 1.35 10.23 13.51
N ALA A 118 2.28 10.30 14.46
CA ALA A 118 3.65 9.91 14.21
C ALA A 118 3.77 8.37 14.21
N VAL A 119 4.80 7.85 13.55
CA VAL A 119 5.01 6.38 13.45
C VAL A 119 5.05 5.70 14.82
N ARG A 120 5.63 6.34 15.83
CA ARG A 120 5.69 5.82 17.22
C ARG A 120 4.33 5.65 17.90
N GLU A 121 3.30 6.33 17.39
CA GLU A 121 1.93 6.26 17.92
C GLU A 121 1.11 5.17 17.22
N MET A 122 1.67 4.53 16.18
CA MET A 122 1.00 3.46 15.45
C MET A 122 1.03 2.15 16.23
N LYS A 123 -0.07 1.42 16.18
CA LYS A 123 -0.11 0.01 16.59
C LYS A 123 0.64 -0.85 15.59
N ALA A 124 0.99 -2.08 16.00
CA ALA A 124 1.48 -3.08 15.06
C ALA A 124 0.46 -3.29 13.93
N VAL A 125 0.96 -3.42 12.71
CA VAL A 125 0.16 -3.62 11.50
C VAL A 125 0.16 -5.10 11.15
N ASP A 126 -1.04 -5.65 10.94
CA ASP A 126 -1.25 -7.07 10.65
C ASP A 126 -1.25 -7.36 9.15
N LEU A 127 -1.68 -6.38 8.32
CA LEU A 127 -1.81 -6.52 6.87
C LEU A 127 -1.45 -5.21 6.16
N ILE A 128 -0.75 -5.31 5.03
CA ILE A 128 -0.47 -4.18 4.14
C ILE A 128 -1.35 -4.30 2.90
N LEU A 129 -2.13 -3.26 2.61
CA LEU A 129 -2.88 -3.08 1.38
C LEU A 129 -2.15 -2.06 0.50
N CYS A 130 -1.56 -2.51 -0.60
CA CYS A 130 -0.80 -1.64 -1.50
C CYS A 130 -1.43 -1.54 -2.89
N GLY A 131 -1.18 -0.42 -3.58
CA GLY A 131 -1.55 -0.22 -4.97
C GLY A 131 -0.48 -0.77 -5.92
N SER A 132 -0.91 -1.26 -7.08
CA SER A 132 -0.02 -1.77 -8.13
C SER A 132 -0.43 -1.27 -9.50
N VAL A 133 0.54 -1.03 -10.37
CA VAL A 133 0.31 -0.82 -11.81
C VAL A 133 0.33 -2.16 -12.53
N ALA A 134 1.31 -3.00 -12.23
CA ALA A 134 1.43 -4.34 -12.77
C ALA A 134 1.87 -5.32 -11.68
N VAL A 135 1.47 -6.57 -11.81
CA VAL A 135 1.93 -7.66 -10.95
C VAL A 135 2.14 -8.92 -11.78
N ARG A 136 3.01 -9.81 -11.30
CA ARG A 136 3.15 -11.17 -11.81
C ARG A 136 2.64 -12.16 -10.77
N ARG A 137 2.27 -13.35 -11.23
CA ARG A 137 1.80 -14.43 -10.34
C ARG A 137 2.82 -14.91 -9.32
N ASP A 138 4.11 -14.62 -9.56
CA ASP A 138 5.20 -14.92 -8.63
C ASP A 138 5.36 -13.92 -7.49
N GLY A 139 4.50 -12.91 -7.43
CA GLY A 139 4.54 -11.85 -6.43
C GLY A 139 5.30 -10.58 -6.86
N THR A 140 5.94 -10.57 -8.03
CA THR A 140 6.56 -9.35 -8.56
C THR A 140 5.54 -8.24 -8.65
N ARG A 141 5.87 -7.06 -8.11
CA ARG A 141 5.01 -5.89 -8.10
C ARG A 141 5.70 -4.69 -8.74
N VAL A 142 4.97 -3.96 -9.55
CA VAL A 142 5.40 -2.68 -10.11
C VAL A 142 4.40 -1.59 -9.67
N GLY A 143 4.88 -0.64 -8.87
CA GLY A 143 4.13 0.55 -8.48
C GLY A 143 4.20 1.66 -9.54
N LYS A 144 3.68 2.85 -9.22
CA LYS A 144 3.60 3.98 -10.18
C LYS A 144 4.92 4.74 -10.43
N GLY A 145 6.04 4.30 -9.80
CA GLY A 145 7.37 4.85 -10.04
C GLY A 145 7.92 5.77 -8.96
N GLY A 146 7.13 6.21 -7.99
CA GLY A 146 7.61 7.11 -6.93
C GLY A 146 8.39 6.44 -5.79
N GLY A 147 8.33 5.10 -5.68
CA GLY A 147 9.00 4.33 -4.62
C GLY A 147 8.50 4.58 -3.20
N TYR A 148 7.36 5.28 -3.03
CA TYR A 148 6.86 5.61 -1.68
C TYR A 148 6.28 4.41 -0.96
N SER A 149 5.58 3.50 -1.64
CA SER A 149 5.05 2.28 -0.99
C SER A 149 6.16 1.38 -0.46
N ASP A 150 7.26 1.27 -1.23
CA ASP A 150 8.43 0.49 -0.86
C ASP A 150 9.17 1.14 0.32
N LEU A 151 9.29 2.48 0.29
CA LEU A 151 9.88 3.26 1.39
C LEU A 151 9.02 3.19 2.67
N GLU A 152 7.70 3.30 2.56
CA GLU A 152 6.75 3.15 3.67
C GLU A 152 6.88 1.78 4.35
N TYR A 153 7.03 0.72 3.54
CA TYR A 153 7.30 -0.63 4.04
C TYR A 153 8.63 -0.69 4.80
N ALA A 154 9.71 -0.20 4.19
CA ALA A 154 11.06 -0.24 4.77
C ALA A 154 11.12 0.54 6.09
N ILE A 155 10.49 1.71 6.18
CA ILE A 155 10.36 2.51 7.40
C ILE A 155 9.57 1.74 8.47
N ALA A 156 8.42 1.18 8.11
CA ALA A 156 7.57 0.46 9.06
C ALA A 156 8.27 -0.78 9.62
N LEU A 157 9.03 -1.50 8.79
CA LEU A 157 9.84 -2.65 9.21
C LEU A 157 10.98 -2.22 10.13
N GLN A 158 11.74 -1.20 9.76
CA GLN A 158 12.87 -0.71 10.56
C GLN A 158 12.44 -0.22 11.93
N LEU A 159 11.25 0.35 12.03
CA LEU A 159 10.67 0.83 13.30
C LEU A 159 9.87 -0.24 14.06
N GLY A 160 9.73 -1.45 13.52
CA GLY A 160 9.05 -2.55 14.19
C GLY A 160 7.51 -2.46 14.15
N ILE A 161 6.94 -1.60 13.30
CA ILE A 161 5.49 -1.50 13.09
C ILE A 161 4.95 -2.71 12.34
N ILE A 162 5.73 -3.26 11.42
CA ILE A 162 5.47 -4.53 10.71
C ILE A 162 6.57 -5.54 11.03
N GLY A 163 6.29 -6.81 10.76
CA GLY A 163 7.28 -7.89 10.74
C GLY A 163 7.61 -8.35 9.33
N GLU A 164 8.64 -9.16 9.17
CA GLU A 164 9.05 -9.75 7.88
C GLU A 164 7.94 -10.60 7.25
N HIS A 165 7.09 -11.23 8.08
CA HIS A 165 5.97 -12.05 7.65
C HIS A 165 4.65 -11.29 7.52
N THR A 166 4.61 -9.99 7.79
CA THR A 166 3.39 -9.21 7.58
C THR A 166 2.95 -9.35 6.12
N PRO A 167 1.73 -9.88 5.86
CA PRO A 167 1.26 -10.14 4.51
C PRO A 167 1.00 -8.83 3.75
N ILE A 168 1.22 -8.89 2.44
CA ILE A 168 1.03 -7.77 1.51
C ILE A 168 0.00 -8.17 0.46
N LEU A 169 -1.09 -7.44 0.39
CA LEU A 169 -2.20 -7.64 -0.54
C LEU A 169 -2.31 -6.48 -1.51
N THR A 170 -2.62 -6.76 -2.77
CA THR A 170 -2.96 -5.75 -3.77
C THR A 170 -4.26 -6.08 -4.48
N THR A 171 -5.04 -5.04 -4.81
CA THR A 171 -6.25 -5.16 -5.62
C THR A 171 -6.02 -4.56 -7.00
N ILE A 172 -6.34 -5.31 -8.04
CA ILE A 172 -6.04 -4.98 -9.44
C ILE A 172 -7.11 -5.51 -10.40
N HIS A 173 -7.14 -4.96 -11.61
CA HIS A 173 -7.83 -5.56 -12.74
C HIS A 173 -7.01 -6.70 -13.36
N ARG A 174 -7.65 -7.70 -13.97
CA ARG A 174 -6.95 -8.84 -14.62
C ARG A 174 -5.90 -8.43 -15.66
N LEU A 175 -6.10 -7.32 -16.37
CA LEU A 175 -5.13 -6.78 -17.33
C LEU A 175 -3.83 -6.27 -16.69
N GLN A 176 -3.78 -6.11 -15.39
CA GLN A 176 -2.57 -5.74 -14.65
C GLN A 176 -1.74 -6.97 -14.24
N ILE A 177 -2.25 -8.19 -14.49
CA ILE A 177 -1.46 -9.43 -14.32
C ILE A 177 -0.67 -9.65 -15.59
N VAL A 178 0.64 -9.53 -15.51
CA VAL A 178 1.56 -9.58 -16.64
C VAL A 178 2.48 -10.80 -16.57
N THR A 179 3.05 -11.17 -17.73
CA THR A 179 4.05 -12.24 -17.85
C THR A 179 5.47 -11.71 -18.00
N GLU A 180 5.60 -10.46 -18.39
CA GLU A 180 6.87 -9.77 -18.65
C GLU A 180 7.73 -9.70 -17.40
N ARG A 181 9.00 -10.02 -17.56
CA ARG A 181 9.98 -9.91 -16.48
C ARG A 181 10.57 -8.51 -16.45
N VAL A 182 10.71 -7.97 -15.25
CA VAL A 182 11.41 -6.71 -14.99
C VAL A 182 12.52 -6.94 -13.97
N LYS A 183 13.57 -6.14 -14.04
CA LYS A 183 14.62 -6.16 -13.02
C LYS A 183 14.03 -5.66 -11.71
N LEU A 184 14.14 -6.48 -10.65
CA LEU A 184 13.80 -6.10 -9.29
C LEU A 184 15.02 -5.50 -8.60
N GLU A 185 14.78 -4.46 -7.83
CA GLU A 185 15.77 -3.88 -6.93
C GLU A 185 15.54 -4.39 -5.50
N PRO A 186 16.56 -4.40 -4.63
CA PRO A 186 16.43 -4.93 -3.27
C PRO A 186 15.34 -4.27 -2.41
N HIS A 187 14.95 -3.05 -2.77
CA HIS A 187 13.91 -2.30 -2.07
C HIS A 187 12.49 -2.52 -2.59
N ASP A 188 12.31 -3.28 -3.69
CA ASP A 188 10.97 -3.57 -4.23
C ASP A 188 10.22 -4.54 -3.32
N ILE A 189 9.02 -4.18 -2.89
CA ILE A 189 8.18 -5.09 -2.11
C ILE A 189 7.41 -6.05 -3.03
N PRO A 190 7.51 -7.37 -2.82
CA PRO A 190 6.62 -8.34 -3.48
C PRO A 190 5.23 -8.31 -2.83
N VAL A 191 4.25 -8.94 -3.49
CA VAL A 191 2.91 -9.14 -2.93
C VAL A 191 2.66 -10.62 -2.65
N ASP A 192 2.05 -10.89 -1.50
CA ASP A 192 1.66 -12.26 -1.10
C ASP A 192 0.30 -12.64 -1.70
N PHE A 193 -0.59 -11.65 -1.88
CA PHE A 193 -1.94 -11.84 -2.40
C PHE A 193 -2.27 -10.84 -3.49
N ILE A 194 -2.80 -11.34 -4.60
CA ILE A 194 -3.35 -10.57 -5.71
C ILE A 194 -4.86 -10.80 -5.72
N VAL A 195 -5.65 -9.73 -5.64
CA VAL A 195 -7.11 -9.81 -5.68
C VAL A 195 -7.61 -9.08 -6.92
N THR A 196 -8.40 -9.78 -7.70
CA THR A 196 -9.16 -9.25 -8.84
C THR A 196 -10.65 -9.22 -8.50
N PRO A 197 -11.51 -8.60 -9.30
CA PRO A 197 -12.96 -8.69 -9.12
C PRO A 197 -13.51 -10.10 -9.07
N ASP A 198 -12.81 -11.07 -9.65
CA ASP A 198 -13.30 -12.44 -9.82
C ASP A 198 -12.73 -13.41 -8.77
N LYS A 199 -11.49 -13.18 -8.31
CA LYS A 199 -10.78 -14.13 -7.43
C LYS A 199 -9.58 -13.55 -6.73
N ALA A 200 -9.16 -14.23 -5.67
CA ALA A 200 -7.86 -14.06 -5.03
C ALA A 200 -6.85 -15.10 -5.56
N ILE A 201 -5.59 -14.69 -5.60
CA ILE A 201 -4.43 -15.51 -5.98
C ILE A 201 -3.39 -15.36 -4.88
N ALA A 202 -3.11 -16.43 -4.15
CA ALA A 202 -1.93 -16.51 -3.30
C ALA A 202 -0.71 -16.72 -4.20
N THR A 203 0.23 -15.80 -4.17
CA THR A 203 1.41 -15.84 -5.06
C THR A 203 2.42 -16.89 -4.62
N LYS A 204 2.40 -17.26 -3.34
CA LYS A 204 3.41 -18.14 -2.71
C LYS A 204 4.82 -17.67 -3.05
N THR A 205 5.00 -16.35 -3.05
CA THR A 205 6.22 -15.70 -3.50
C THR A 205 7.45 -16.20 -2.72
N ARG A 206 8.53 -16.43 -3.46
CA ARG A 206 9.87 -16.66 -2.91
C ARG A 206 10.78 -15.45 -3.05
N LEU A 207 10.22 -14.34 -3.55
CA LEU A 207 10.96 -13.09 -3.67
C LEU A 207 11.24 -12.55 -2.27
N PRO A 208 12.46 -12.09 -1.99
CA PRO A 208 12.79 -11.52 -0.69
C PRO A 208 12.03 -10.22 -0.48
N LYS A 209 11.49 -10.02 0.71
CA LYS A 209 11.00 -8.72 1.16
C LYS A 209 12.19 -7.85 1.59
N PRO A 210 12.13 -6.51 1.39
CA PRO A 210 13.19 -5.61 1.84
C PRO A 210 13.48 -5.76 3.33
N ALA A 211 14.78 -5.81 3.70
CA ALA A 211 15.20 -5.94 5.10
C ALA A 211 15.20 -4.62 5.89
N GLY A 212 14.92 -3.49 5.23
CA GLY A 212 14.90 -2.16 5.82
C GLY A 212 15.09 -1.07 4.77
N ILE A 213 15.59 0.09 5.19
CA ILE A 213 15.84 1.21 4.29
C ILE A 213 17.19 1.03 3.60
N TYR A 214 17.17 1.00 2.28
CA TYR A 214 18.36 0.98 1.42
C TYR A 214 18.74 2.43 1.08
N TRP A 215 19.62 3.01 1.90
CA TRP A 215 20.01 4.43 1.83
C TRP A 215 20.70 4.81 0.53
N GLU A 216 21.39 3.86 -0.10
CA GLU A 216 22.09 4.01 -1.38
C GLU A 216 21.14 4.19 -2.58
N TYR A 217 19.87 3.81 -2.43
CA TYR A 217 18.83 4.02 -3.45
C TYR A 217 17.99 5.28 -3.21
N LEU A 218 18.35 6.08 -2.20
CA LEU A 218 17.66 7.33 -1.88
C LEU A 218 18.54 8.53 -2.25
N ASP A 219 18.03 9.38 -3.13
CA ASP A 219 18.69 10.65 -3.41
C ASP A 219 18.64 11.61 -2.20
N GLN A 220 19.54 12.59 -2.16
CA GLN A 220 19.66 13.54 -1.07
C GLN A 220 18.41 14.43 -0.95
N GLU A 221 17.78 14.77 -2.06
CA GLU A 221 16.55 15.57 -2.09
C GLU A 221 15.40 14.83 -1.39
N LYS A 222 15.22 13.53 -1.70
CA LYS A 222 14.20 12.69 -1.08
C LYS A 222 14.44 12.53 0.42
N ILE A 223 15.71 12.32 0.84
CA ILE A 223 16.07 12.28 2.27
C ILE A 223 15.78 13.62 2.94
N ALA A 224 16.12 14.73 2.27
CA ALA A 224 15.90 16.08 2.79
C ALA A 224 14.41 16.48 2.85
N SER A 225 13.58 15.97 1.95
CA SER A 225 12.14 16.28 1.88
C SER A 225 11.27 15.50 2.87
N ILE A 226 11.81 14.41 3.48
CA ILE A 226 11.07 13.54 4.39
C ILE A 226 11.65 13.67 5.82
N PRO A 227 10.95 14.37 6.75
CA PRO A 227 11.44 14.60 8.11
C PRO A 227 11.79 13.30 8.86
N LEU A 228 11.01 12.25 8.65
CA LEU A 228 11.21 10.94 9.26
C LEU A 228 12.53 10.29 8.81
N LEU A 229 12.90 10.39 7.52
CA LEU A 229 14.18 9.87 7.02
C LEU A 229 15.37 10.62 7.62
N LYS A 230 15.27 11.95 7.78
CA LYS A 230 16.32 12.72 8.46
C LYS A 230 16.55 12.20 9.89
N LYS A 231 15.47 11.97 10.64
CA LYS A 231 15.55 11.46 12.01
C LYS A 231 16.15 10.05 12.08
N LEU A 232 15.74 9.17 11.14
CA LEU A 232 16.27 7.80 11.04
C LEU A 232 17.76 7.79 10.67
N LYS A 233 18.16 8.58 9.67
CA LYS A 233 19.56 8.68 9.24
C LYS A 233 20.48 9.23 10.37
N ALA A 234 19.96 10.14 11.18
CA ALA A 234 20.68 10.68 12.35
C ALA A 234 20.68 9.75 13.57
N GLY A 235 20.14 8.53 13.47
CA GLY A 235 20.06 7.58 14.60
C GLY A 235 19.13 8.02 15.74
N ARG A 236 18.28 9.03 15.52
CA ARG A 236 17.43 9.63 16.57
C ARG A 236 16.13 8.87 16.82
N MET A 237 15.87 7.76 16.11
CA MET A 237 14.68 6.94 16.29
C MET A 237 15.04 5.48 16.53
N LYS A 238 14.52 4.93 17.62
CA LYS A 238 14.64 3.51 17.98
C LYS A 238 13.38 2.75 17.55
N LYS A 239 13.48 1.42 17.47
CA LYS A 239 12.32 0.54 17.23
C LYS A 239 11.23 0.81 18.27
N VAL A 240 9.99 0.80 17.83
CA VAL A 240 8.82 0.86 18.72
C VAL A 240 8.72 -0.49 19.44
N LYS A 241 8.61 -0.47 20.76
CA LYS A 241 8.37 -1.70 21.52
C LYS A 241 6.96 -2.19 21.18
N ARG A 242 6.86 -3.40 20.63
CA ARG A 242 5.54 -4.03 20.42
C ARG A 242 4.90 -4.23 21.79
N GLN A 243 3.74 -3.60 22.01
CA GLN A 243 2.84 -4.05 23.05
C GLN A 243 2.16 -5.33 22.54
N LYS A 244 2.33 -6.41 23.31
CA LYS A 244 1.65 -7.70 23.09
C LYS A 244 0.15 -7.55 23.33
#